data_3c862a8512cdca09a1052fe8b3ba9669
#
_entry.id   3c862a8512cdca09a1052fe8b3ba9669
#
_cell.length_a   1.000
_cell.length_b   1.000
_cell.length_c   1.000
_cell.angle_alpha   90.00
_cell.angle_beta   90.00
_cell.angle_gamma   90.00
#
_symmetry.space_group_name_H-M   'P 1'
#
loop_
_entity.id
_entity.type
_entity.pdbx_description
1 polymer ?
#
loop_
_entity_poly.entity_id
_entity_poly.type
_entity_poly.pdbx_seq_one_letter_code
_entity_poly.pdbx_strand_id
1 'polypeptide(L)'
;MRTLPLLLLSVVAVGGCVDRSDRYPSLLPRPQERTGLAVPAPAPLPAPTPDAALDARIAELLAQVDTGERAFNSAADIAEARIAGARGTAPGTEAWLNAHVALGEANRARTPVLSALETLDSLAIERGTRGDPDYAALNIAL
;
A
#
# COMPACT_ATOMS: atom_id res chain seq x y z
N MET A 1 57.74 8.58 21.67
CA MET A 1 57.77 7.61 20.57
C MET A 1 56.98 6.31 20.90
N ARG A 2 55.80 6.41 21.52
CA ARG A 2 54.98 5.24 21.97
C ARG A 2 53.64 5.15 21.24
N THR A 3 53.33 6.04 20.33
CA THR A 3 52.06 6.12 19.62
C THR A 3 52.06 5.44 18.24
N LEU A 4 53.22 5.13 17.69
CA LEU A 4 53.36 4.52 16.37
C LEU A 4 52.80 3.08 16.29
N PRO A 5 52.99 2.19 17.31
CA PRO A 5 52.43 0.83 17.25
C PRO A 5 50.92 0.78 17.38
N LEU A 6 50.29 1.79 18.01
CA LEU A 6 48.85 1.84 18.17
C LEU A 6 48.14 2.20 16.85
N LEU A 7 48.76 3.04 16.03
CA LEU A 7 48.27 3.44 14.72
C LEU A 7 48.33 2.30 13.70
N LEU A 8 49.39 1.46 13.77
CA LEU A 8 49.49 0.29 12.91
C LEU A 8 48.45 -0.81 13.24
N LEU A 9 48.06 -0.93 14.51
CA LEU A 9 47.06 -1.92 14.93
C LEU A 9 45.64 -1.53 14.44
N SER A 10 45.36 -0.23 14.32
CA SER A 10 44.05 0.29 13.84
C SER A 10 43.82 0.03 12.35
N VAL A 11 44.87 0.00 11.53
CA VAL A 11 44.75 -0.23 10.08
C VAL A 11 44.44 -1.70 9.76
N VAL A 12 44.90 -2.64 10.59
CA VAL A 12 44.65 -4.07 10.40
C VAL A 12 43.18 -4.43 10.72
N ALA A 13 42.50 -3.67 11.61
CA ALA A 13 41.10 -3.94 12.00
C ALA A 13 40.08 -3.56 10.94
N VAL A 14 40.40 -2.70 9.97
CA VAL A 14 39.48 -2.25 8.91
C VAL A 14 39.54 -3.16 7.67
N GLY A 15 40.58 -4.00 7.53
CA GLY A 15 40.75 -4.92 6.41
C GLY A 15 39.95 -6.22 6.50
N GLY A 16 39.14 -6.41 7.53
CA GLY A 16 38.41 -7.67 7.78
C GLY A 16 37.13 -7.92 6.99
N CYS A 17 36.71 -6.99 6.16
CA CYS A 17 35.51 -7.14 5.31
C CYS A 17 35.88 -7.44 3.85
N VAL A 18 36.86 -8.29 3.61
CA VAL A 18 37.13 -8.76 2.25
C VAL A 18 36.31 -10.00 2.00
N ASP A 19 35.24 -9.76 1.32
CA ASP A 19 34.65 -10.46 0.21
C ASP A 19 34.90 -11.98 0.13
N ARG A 20 33.87 -12.71 0.52
CA ARG A 20 33.67 -14.09 0.09
C ARG A 20 32.53 -14.13 -0.93
N SER A 21 32.79 -13.45 -2.05
CA SER A 21 31.90 -13.49 -3.22
C SER A 21 31.62 -14.92 -3.71
N ASP A 22 32.53 -15.86 -3.42
CA ASP A 22 32.39 -17.27 -3.80
C ASP A 22 31.37 -18.05 -2.93
N ARG A 23 30.87 -17.46 -1.84
CA ARG A 23 29.89 -18.11 -0.96
C ARG A 23 28.44 -17.90 -1.42
N TYR A 24 28.19 -16.90 -2.23
CA TYR A 24 26.85 -16.58 -2.72
C TYR A 24 26.74 -16.94 -4.20
N PRO A 25 25.61 -17.51 -4.62
CA PRO A 25 25.35 -17.74 -6.04
C PRO A 25 25.47 -16.44 -6.81
N SER A 26 26.21 -16.46 -7.92
CA SER A 26 26.31 -15.30 -8.82
C SER A 26 24.92 -14.87 -9.29
N LEU A 27 24.64 -13.56 -9.23
CA LEU A 27 23.45 -12.95 -9.83
C LEU A 27 23.62 -12.68 -11.34
N LEU A 28 24.75 -13.07 -11.92
CA LEU A 28 24.93 -12.97 -13.37
C LEU A 28 23.98 -13.93 -14.07
N PRO A 29 23.44 -13.54 -15.24
CA PRO A 29 22.57 -14.40 -16.02
C PRO A 29 23.24 -15.75 -16.31
N ARG A 30 22.56 -16.84 -15.98
CA ARG A 30 23.04 -18.20 -16.23
C ARG A 30 22.92 -18.54 -17.70
N PRO A 31 23.71 -19.47 -18.22
CA PRO A 31 23.59 -19.91 -19.62
C PRO A 31 22.16 -20.32 -20.02
N GLN A 32 21.43 -20.93 -19.08
CA GLN A 32 20.04 -21.35 -19.26
C GLN A 32 19.06 -20.16 -19.39
N GLU A 33 19.37 -19.03 -18.75
CA GLU A 33 18.56 -17.80 -18.82
C GLU A 33 18.78 -17.04 -20.13
N ARG A 34 19.88 -17.34 -20.83
CA ARG A 34 20.20 -16.79 -22.17
C ARG A 34 19.57 -17.58 -23.29
N THR A 35 19.22 -18.84 -23.06
CA THR A 35 18.41 -19.61 -23.96
C THR A 35 16.97 -19.12 -23.78
N GLY A 36 16.51 -18.30 -24.75
CA GLY A 36 15.13 -17.83 -24.74
C GLY A 36 14.21 -19.03 -24.61
N LEU A 37 13.63 -19.20 -23.40
CA LEU A 37 12.51 -20.12 -23.23
C LEU A 37 11.42 -19.55 -24.13
N ALA A 38 11.13 -20.23 -25.22
CA ALA A 38 9.94 -19.94 -26.00
C ALA A 38 8.74 -20.19 -25.06
N VAL A 39 8.32 -19.12 -24.36
CA VAL A 39 7.08 -19.19 -23.60
C VAL A 39 5.97 -19.36 -24.64
N PRO A 40 5.22 -20.46 -24.61
CA PRO A 40 4.07 -20.61 -25.49
C PRO A 40 3.19 -19.38 -25.34
N ALA A 41 2.66 -18.85 -26.45
CA ALA A 41 1.70 -17.77 -26.36
C ALA A 41 0.57 -18.19 -25.41
N PRO A 42 0.21 -17.33 -24.44
CA PRO A 42 -0.88 -17.64 -23.52
C PRO A 42 -2.13 -18.02 -24.34
N ALA A 43 -2.81 -19.08 -23.94
CA ALA A 43 -4.12 -19.38 -24.53
C ALA A 43 -5.03 -18.16 -24.34
N PRO A 44 -5.85 -17.83 -25.36
CA PRO A 44 -6.82 -16.75 -25.19
C PRO A 44 -7.69 -17.02 -23.95
N LEU A 45 -7.76 -16.05 -23.04
CA LEU A 45 -8.67 -16.14 -21.89
C LEU A 45 -10.12 -16.15 -22.42
N PRO A 46 -11.00 -16.96 -21.82
CA PRO A 46 -12.41 -16.92 -22.15
C PRO A 46 -12.96 -15.50 -21.95
N ALA A 47 -13.87 -15.08 -22.82
CA ALA A 47 -14.53 -13.80 -22.66
C ALA A 47 -15.34 -13.79 -21.34
N PRO A 48 -15.34 -12.69 -20.58
CA PRO A 48 -16.12 -12.60 -19.35
C PRO A 48 -17.64 -12.75 -19.68
N THR A 49 -18.32 -13.57 -18.89
CA THR A 49 -19.77 -13.66 -18.97
C THR A 49 -20.38 -12.53 -18.12
N PRO A 50 -21.40 -11.82 -18.60
CA PRO A 50 -22.10 -10.83 -17.79
C PRO A 50 -22.61 -11.42 -16.48
N ASP A 51 -22.37 -10.73 -15.39
CA ASP A 51 -22.79 -11.13 -14.03
C ASP A 51 -23.51 -9.95 -13.37
N ALA A 52 -24.84 -9.94 -13.51
CA ALA A 52 -25.68 -8.87 -12.98
C ALA A 52 -25.63 -8.77 -11.43
N ALA A 53 -25.36 -9.87 -10.74
CA ALA A 53 -25.22 -9.86 -9.28
C ALA A 53 -23.91 -9.19 -8.87
N LEU A 54 -22.82 -9.48 -9.58
CA LEU A 54 -21.53 -8.83 -9.37
C LEU A 54 -21.61 -7.33 -9.73
N ASP A 55 -22.25 -6.97 -10.85
CA ASP A 55 -22.44 -5.57 -11.23
C ASP A 55 -23.21 -4.80 -10.16
N ALA A 56 -24.30 -5.36 -9.64
CA ALA A 56 -25.07 -4.75 -8.56
C ALA A 56 -24.22 -4.59 -7.27
N ARG A 57 -23.39 -5.58 -6.96
CA ARG A 57 -22.50 -5.52 -5.79
C ARG A 57 -21.41 -4.46 -5.94
N ILE A 58 -20.81 -4.34 -7.12
CA ILE A 58 -19.82 -3.28 -7.42
C ILE A 58 -20.49 -1.91 -7.29
N ALA A 59 -21.68 -1.72 -7.87
CA ALA A 59 -22.40 -0.46 -7.79
C ALA A 59 -22.75 -0.07 -6.34
N GLU A 60 -23.14 -1.03 -5.50
CA GLU A 60 -23.39 -0.81 -4.07
C GLU A 60 -22.11 -0.35 -3.35
N LEU A 61 -20.99 -1.00 -3.60
CA LEU A 61 -19.70 -0.66 -2.97
C LEU A 61 -19.22 0.73 -3.41
N LEU A 62 -19.34 1.07 -4.68
CA LEU A 62 -19.03 2.41 -5.19
C LEU A 62 -19.92 3.49 -4.57
N ALA A 63 -21.22 3.21 -4.36
CA ALA A 63 -22.10 4.14 -3.65
C ALA A 63 -21.72 4.31 -2.17
N GLN A 64 -21.19 3.28 -1.53
CA GLN A 64 -20.63 3.36 -0.17
C GLN A 64 -19.36 4.23 -0.15
N VAL A 65 -18.46 4.07 -1.13
CA VAL A 65 -17.27 4.92 -1.29
C VAL A 65 -17.69 6.38 -1.42
N ASP A 66 -18.56 6.72 -2.36
CA ASP A 66 -19.03 8.08 -2.60
C ASP A 66 -19.70 8.71 -1.36
N THR A 67 -20.47 7.94 -0.61
CA THR A 67 -21.06 8.39 0.65
C THR A 67 -20.02 8.60 1.74
N GLY A 68 -19.06 7.69 1.86
CA GLY A 68 -17.96 7.78 2.82
C GLY A 68 -17.02 8.95 2.53
N GLU A 69 -16.72 9.23 1.26
CA GLU A 69 -15.92 10.39 0.85
C GLU A 69 -16.58 11.72 1.25
N ARG A 70 -17.88 11.85 1.04
CA ARG A 70 -18.61 13.05 1.48
C ARG A 70 -18.59 13.21 3.00
N ALA A 71 -18.75 12.12 3.74
CA ALA A 71 -18.67 12.15 5.20
C ALA A 71 -17.27 12.52 5.68
N PHE A 72 -16.23 11.95 5.04
CA PHE A 72 -14.85 12.30 5.34
C PHE A 72 -14.55 13.77 5.06
N ASN A 73 -14.91 14.29 3.90
CA ASN A 73 -14.67 15.67 3.52
C ASN A 73 -15.33 16.63 4.52
N SER A 74 -16.58 16.37 4.90
CA SER A 74 -17.28 17.17 5.92
C SER A 74 -16.58 17.13 7.29
N ALA A 75 -16.11 15.96 7.72
CA ALA A 75 -15.39 15.82 8.98
C ALA A 75 -13.99 16.47 8.92
N ALA A 76 -13.32 16.41 7.77
CA ALA A 76 -12.02 17.06 7.54
C ALA A 76 -12.14 18.58 7.61
N ASP A 77 -13.16 19.18 6.97
CA ASP A 77 -13.41 20.61 7.05
C ASP A 77 -13.61 21.09 8.51
N ILE A 78 -14.35 20.32 9.29
CA ILE A 78 -14.54 20.60 10.73
C ILE A 78 -13.20 20.48 11.47
N ALA A 79 -12.42 19.44 11.20
CA ALA A 79 -11.12 19.24 11.83
C ALA A 79 -10.16 20.38 11.50
N GLU A 80 -10.08 20.81 10.25
CA GLU A 80 -9.26 21.95 9.81
C GLU A 80 -9.64 23.25 10.54
N ALA A 81 -10.93 23.53 10.64
CA ALA A 81 -11.41 24.71 11.37
C ALA A 81 -11.05 24.66 12.87
N ARG A 82 -11.18 23.50 13.53
CA ARG A 82 -10.81 23.31 14.92
C ARG A 82 -9.30 23.40 15.15
N ILE A 83 -8.50 22.82 14.27
CA ILE A 83 -7.04 22.91 14.30
C ILE A 83 -6.59 24.37 14.11
N ALA A 84 -7.20 25.10 13.16
CA ALA A 84 -6.90 26.51 12.96
C ALA A 84 -7.19 27.35 14.21
N GLY A 85 -8.32 27.10 14.88
CA GLY A 85 -8.69 27.79 16.12
C GLY A 85 -7.82 27.42 17.33
N ALA A 86 -7.16 26.25 17.29
CA ALA A 86 -6.29 25.78 18.37
C ALA A 86 -4.82 26.23 18.21
N ARG A 87 -4.46 26.88 17.10
CA ARG A 87 -3.08 27.34 16.85
C ARG A 87 -2.59 28.26 17.96
N GLY A 88 -1.41 27.95 18.52
CA GLY A 88 -0.79 28.73 19.60
C GLY A 88 -1.39 28.50 20.98
N THR A 89 -2.39 27.65 21.13
CA THR A 89 -2.92 27.29 22.45
C THR A 89 -2.03 26.23 23.11
N ALA A 90 -1.99 26.23 24.45
CA ALA A 90 -1.22 25.23 25.20
C ALA A 90 -1.87 23.83 25.07
N PRO A 91 -1.07 22.75 25.06
CA PRO A 91 -1.59 21.39 25.16
C PRO A 91 -2.50 21.20 26.37
N GLY A 92 -3.60 20.46 26.19
CA GLY A 92 -4.59 20.21 27.24
C GLY A 92 -5.66 21.28 27.40
N THR A 93 -5.57 22.41 26.70
CA THR A 93 -6.68 23.39 26.67
C THR A 93 -7.88 22.83 25.92
N GLU A 94 -9.06 23.37 26.19
CA GLU A 94 -10.30 22.95 25.52
C GLU A 94 -10.20 23.04 23.98
N ALA A 95 -9.64 24.13 23.46
CA ALA A 95 -9.43 24.31 22.01
C ALA A 95 -8.51 23.23 21.46
N TRP A 96 -7.40 22.92 22.12
CA TRP A 96 -6.48 21.86 21.74
C TRP A 96 -7.15 20.49 21.75
N LEU A 97 -7.90 20.15 22.81
CA LEU A 97 -8.63 18.89 22.92
C LEU A 97 -9.70 18.75 21.83
N ASN A 98 -10.47 19.81 21.57
CA ASN A 98 -11.50 19.82 20.54
C ASN A 98 -10.91 19.61 19.13
N ALA A 99 -9.72 20.15 18.83
CA ALA A 99 -9.01 19.89 17.59
C ALA A 99 -8.61 18.41 17.45
N HIS A 100 -8.11 17.80 18.53
CA HIS A 100 -7.77 16.37 18.52
C HIS A 100 -8.98 15.46 18.37
N VAL A 101 -10.11 15.79 19.03
CA VAL A 101 -11.37 15.05 18.85
C VAL A 101 -11.84 15.13 17.40
N ALA A 102 -11.85 16.33 16.81
CA ALA A 102 -12.28 16.51 15.41
C ALA A 102 -11.38 15.74 14.42
N LEU A 103 -10.06 15.73 14.64
CA LEU A 103 -9.14 14.92 13.85
C LEU A 103 -9.43 13.42 13.98
N GLY A 104 -9.77 12.96 15.20
CA GLY A 104 -10.19 11.58 15.45
C GLY A 104 -11.47 11.21 14.71
N GLU A 105 -12.44 12.14 14.62
CA GLU A 105 -13.68 11.96 13.87
C GLU A 105 -13.40 11.88 12.35
N ALA A 106 -12.57 12.76 11.81
CA ALA A 106 -12.16 12.70 10.41
C ALA A 106 -11.48 11.37 10.07
N ASN A 107 -10.56 10.89 10.92
CA ASN A 107 -9.95 9.58 10.74
C ASN A 107 -10.97 8.43 10.76
N ARG A 108 -11.97 8.50 11.63
CA ARG A 108 -13.03 7.49 11.74
C ARG A 108 -13.94 7.48 10.51
N ALA A 109 -14.20 8.67 9.94
CA ALA A 109 -15.02 8.82 8.73
C ALA A 109 -14.43 8.14 7.48
N ARG A 110 -13.13 7.81 7.47
CA ARG A 110 -12.47 7.05 6.39
C ARG A 110 -12.82 5.56 6.39
N THR A 111 -13.25 5.01 7.53
CA THR A 111 -13.44 3.56 7.69
C THR A 111 -14.40 2.95 6.65
N PRO A 112 -15.57 3.53 6.35
CA PRO A 112 -16.47 2.95 5.34
C PRO A 112 -15.85 2.86 3.94
N VAL A 113 -15.06 3.86 3.54
CA VAL A 113 -14.36 3.86 2.25
C VAL A 113 -13.35 2.70 2.20
N LEU A 114 -12.52 2.58 3.23
CA LEU A 114 -11.52 1.52 3.31
C LEU A 114 -12.17 0.13 3.30
N SER A 115 -13.27 -0.07 4.01
CA SER A 115 -14.00 -1.35 4.03
C SER A 115 -14.62 -1.69 2.67
N ALA A 116 -15.12 -0.69 1.94
CA ALA A 116 -15.66 -0.91 0.59
C ALA A 116 -14.55 -1.29 -0.40
N LEU A 117 -13.40 -0.60 -0.36
CA LEU A 117 -12.24 -0.94 -1.19
C LEU A 117 -11.67 -2.33 -0.86
N GLU A 118 -11.54 -2.67 0.43
CA GLU A 118 -11.12 -4.02 0.85
C GLU A 118 -12.07 -5.10 0.31
N THR A 119 -13.37 -4.82 0.27
CA THR A 119 -14.35 -5.75 -0.29
C THR A 119 -14.18 -5.90 -1.81
N LEU A 120 -13.94 -4.80 -2.54
CA LEU A 120 -13.64 -4.84 -3.97
C LEU A 120 -12.37 -5.64 -4.27
N ASP A 121 -11.29 -5.40 -3.52
CA ASP A 121 -10.05 -6.17 -3.62
C ASP A 121 -10.29 -7.66 -3.37
N SER A 122 -11.06 -7.99 -2.33
CA SER A 122 -11.39 -9.38 -2.01
C SER A 122 -12.15 -10.07 -3.15
N LEU A 123 -13.10 -9.39 -3.78
CA LEU A 123 -13.82 -9.90 -4.95
C LEU A 123 -12.88 -10.18 -6.12
N ALA A 124 -11.90 -9.30 -6.37
CA ALA A 124 -10.90 -9.48 -7.43
C ALA A 124 -9.99 -10.68 -7.13
N ILE A 125 -9.50 -10.80 -5.90
CA ILE A 125 -8.65 -11.91 -5.45
C ILE A 125 -9.39 -13.24 -5.55
N GLU A 126 -10.64 -13.31 -5.08
CA GLU A 126 -11.46 -14.52 -5.15
C GLU A 126 -11.69 -14.97 -6.60
N ARG A 127 -12.00 -14.06 -7.50
CA ARG A 127 -12.14 -14.35 -8.94
C ARG A 127 -10.85 -14.88 -9.52
N GLY A 128 -9.71 -14.19 -9.25
CA GLY A 128 -8.40 -14.63 -9.71
C GLY A 128 -8.02 -16.02 -9.19
N THR A 129 -8.34 -16.31 -7.93
CA THR A 129 -8.09 -17.62 -7.30
C THR A 129 -8.91 -18.75 -7.94
N ARG A 130 -10.13 -18.45 -8.40
CA ARG A 130 -10.97 -19.42 -9.15
C ARG A 130 -10.57 -19.57 -10.61
N GLY A 131 -9.66 -18.69 -11.11
CA GLY A 131 -9.30 -18.66 -12.52
C GLY A 131 -10.41 -18.07 -13.41
N ASP A 132 -11.30 -17.27 -12.82
CA ASP A 132 -12.34 -16.56 -13.57
C ASP A 132 -11.68 -15.52 -14.51
N PRO A 133 -12.25 -15.27 -15.68
CA PRO A 133 -11.76 -14.23 -16.57
C PRO A 133 -11.88 -12.83 -15.94
N ASP A 134 -11.00 -11.92 -16.39
CA ASP A 134 -11.02 -10.52 -15.96
C ASP A 134 -12.41 -9.89 -16.13
N TYR A 135 -12.83 -9.13 -15.13
CA TYR A 135 -14.11 -8.45 -15.12
C TYR A 135 -13.91 -6.94 -15.19
N ALA A 136 -14.22 -6.35 -16.33
CA ALA A 136 -13.87 -4.96 -16.62
C ALA A 136 -14.45 -3.97 -15.59
N ALA A 137 -15.72 -4.16 -15.17
CA ALA A 137 -16.35 -3.28 -14.19
C ALA A 137 -15.64 -3.33 -12.82
N LEU A 138 -15.14 -4.50 -12.40
CA LEU A 138 -14.40 -4.65 -11.16
C LEU A 138 -13.00 -4.00 -11.26
N ASN A 139 -12.32 -4.17 -12.39
CA ASN A 139 -11.00 -3.57 -12.63
C ASN A 139 -11.06 -2.03 -12.71
N ILE A 140 -12.19 -1.46 -13.14
CA ILE A 140 -12.40 -0.01 -13.17
C ILE A 140 -12.72 0.52 -11.76
N ALA A 141 -13.34 -0.29 -10.92
CA ALA A 141 -13.72 0.08 -9.55
C ALA A 141 -12.56 0.07 -8.55
N LEU A 142 -11.45 -0.56 -8.89
CA LEU A 142 -10.20 -0.64 -8.11
C LEU A 142 -9.23 0.46 -8.51
#